data_1da79937e17f4ed5189cf7d3bdf3bdd8
#
_entry.id   1da79937e17f4ed5189cf7d3bdf3bdd8
#
_cell.length_a   1.000
_cell.length_b   1.000
_cell.length_c   1.000
_cell.angle_alpha   90.00
_cell.angle_beta   90.00
_cell.angle_gamma   90.00
#
_symmetry.space_group_name_H-M   'P 1'
#
loop_
_entity.id
_entity.type
_entity.pdbx_description
1 polymer ?
#
loop_
_entity_poly.entity_id
_entity_poly.type
_entity_poly.pdbx_seq_one_letter_code
_entity_poly.pdbx_strand_id
1 'polypeptide(L)'
;MTFKMVKAATNNSDEQDFWKNASTKFEEKVQDFSQTLNIAVIGKVSSGKSSLINALLKRSRKQAIAEVGAEAGVTTKLKVIRLDERVRLIDSPGLDDVRAENSAITQEFLKHIDVGILVITGAADASQKKYLDDLRSHCESVFVVLNKIDEWDRLAPSALEKVITQWKEVLKVEKIYPVCAFGYDADTPPETPLDIRGVYWLREDIENFLGSKGKDLLLARHMGEKKSYAVGIIATALVAVGVQAFIPGSAAYIAATQAAAIVSLSYLYSGEILSSKAAFALLPAFASEAVTTTVFLWVKSFLPPTGVLDVAAAVVAVSITLAILATVNKVLESGAKLEEEEFLKSKFRTYRKQAETALKGLSLTDLKDLASLKGIIEKFI
;
A
#
# COMPACT_ATOMS: atom_id res chain seq x y z
N MET A 1 41.11 -20.28 9.57
CA MET A 1 41.95 -19.22 10.18
C MET A 1 41.44 -17.80 9.93
N THR A 2 40.52 -17.57 8.99
CA THR A 2 40.03 -16.25 8.57
C THR A 2 38.91 -15.65 9.47
N PHE A 3 38.16 -16.50 10.16
CA PHE A 3 37.01 -16.05 10.96
C PHE A 3 37.36 -15.34 12.29
N LYS A 4 38.53 -15.65 12.85
CA LYS A 4 39.02 -14.98 14.08
C LYS A 4 39.62 -13.59 13.85
N MET A 5 40.08 -13.29 12.63
CA MET A 5 40.70 -12.00 12.31
C MET A 5 39.67 -10.87 12.07
N VAL A 6 38.48 -11.19 11.58
CA VAL A 6 37.45 -10.17 11.31
C VAL A 6 36.77 -9.69 12.62
N LYS A 7 36.65 -10.56 13.62
CA LYS A 7 36.10 -10.19 14.93
C LYS A 7 37.02 -9.30 15.78
N ALA A 8 38.32 -9.24 15.47
CA ALA A 8 39.30 -8.45 16.23
C ALA A 8 39.46 -7.00 15.74
N ALA A 9 38.81 -6.61 14.64
CA ALA A 9 38.98 -5.28 14.05
C ALA A 9 37.78 -4.32 14.23
N THR A 10 36.65 -4.78 14.80
CA THR A 10 35.53 -3.91 15.13
C THR A 10 35.57 -3.56 16.61
N ASN A 11 35.90 -2.31 16.93
CA ASN A 11 35.72 -1.77 18.28
C ASN A 11 34.23 -1.85 18.64
N ASN A 12 33.92 -2.25 19.86
CA ASN A 12 32.53 -2.33 20.38
C ASN A 12 31.79 -0.97 20.24
N SER A 13 32.54 0.14 20.17
CA SER A 13 32.05 1.49 19.91
C SER A 13 31.49 1.64 18.48
N ASP A 14 32.21 1.13 17.46
CA ASP A 14 31.82 1.30 16.05
C ASP A 14 30.55 0.53 15.71
N GLU A 15 30.36 -0.64 16.35
CA GLU A 15 29.13 -1.42 16.20
C GLU A 15 27.95 -0.75 16.90
N GLN A 16 28.16 -0.18 18.09
CA GLN A 16 27.15 0.58 18.82
C GLN A 16 26.73 1.84 18.04
N ASP A 17 27.68 2.58 17.50
CA ASP A 17 27.44 3.77 16.69
C ASP A 17 26.72 3.41 15.38
N PHE A 18 27.06 2.28 14.75
CA PHE A 18 26.33 1.77 13.59
C PHE A 18 24.85 1.51 13.90
N TRP A 19 24.56 0.77 14.97
CA TRP A 19 23.17 0.43 15.33
C TRP A 19 22.37 1.65 15.80
N LYS A 20 23.01 2.58 16.49
CA LYS A 20 22.40 3.86 16.87
C LYS A 20 22.01 4.68 15.63
N ASN A 21 22.92 4.83 14.69
CA ASN A 21 22.68 5.54 13.44
C ASN A 21 21.61 4.84 12.61
N ALA A 22 21.64 3.51 12.51
CA ALA A 22 20.63 2.73 11.79
C ALA A 22 19.24 2.89 12.42
N SER A 23 19.14 2.89 13.75
CA SER A 23 17.85 3.10 14.45
C SER A 23 17.29 4.51 14.21
N THR A 24 18.12 5.54 14.28
CA THR A 24 17.68 6.92 13.98
C THR A 24 17.16 7.03 12.55
N LYS A 25 17.89 6.45 11.59
CA LYS A 25 17.47 6.47 10.17
C LYS A 25 16.25 5.58 9.87
N PHE A 26 16.03 4.55 10.66
CA PHE A 26 14.83 3.73 10.60
C PHE A 26 13.60 4.55 11.01
N GLU A 27 13.66 5.28 12.13
CA GLU A 27 12.55 6.11 12.59
C GLU A 27 12.16 7.22 11.60
N GLU A 28 13.14 7.74 10.83
CA GLU A 28 12.88 8.68 9.74
C GLU A 28 12.16 8.06 8.53
N LYS A 29 12.23 6.74 8.36
CA LYS A 29 11.76 6.02 7.16
C LYS A 29 10.51 5.19 7.38
N VAL A 30 10.30 4.72 8.61
CA VAL A 30 9.14 3.89 8.91
C VAL A 30 7.88 4.74 8.88
N GLN A 31 6.84 4.23 8.26
CA GLN A 31 5.54 4.88 8.26
C GLN A 31 4.98 4.93 9.69
N ASP A 32 4.33 6.04 10.04
CA ASP A 32 3.58 6.16 11.29
C ASP A 32 2.27 5.36 11.21
N PHE A 33 2.32 4.13 11.69
CA PHE A 33 1.16 3.25 11.75
C PHE A 33 0.23 3.54 12.95
N SER A 34 0.52 4.53 13.80
CA SER A 34 -0.39 4.94 14.89
C SER A 34 -1.58 5.75 14.38
N GLN A 35 -1.50 6.27 13.16
CA GLN A 35 -2.54 7.05 12.52
C GLN A 35 -3.81 6.23 12.27
N THR A 36 -4.94 6.91 12.17
CA THR A 36 -6.22 6.33 11.77
C THR A 36 -6.58 6.77 10.35
N LEU A 37 -7.35 5.94 9.66
CA LEU A 37 -7.90 6.22 8.35
C LEU A 37 -9.43 6.12 8.40
N ASN A 38 -10.10 7.21 8.08
CA ASN A 38 -11.55 7.29 8.05
C ASN A 38 -12.02 7.65 6.63
N ILE A 39 -12.86 6.80 6.04
CA ILE A 39 -13.40 6.97 4.70
C ILE A 39 -14.93 7.04 4.77
N ALA A 40 -15.53 8.12 4.27
CA ALA A 40 -16.99 8.27 4.17
C ALA A 40 -17.46 8.00 2.74
N VAL A 41 -18.41 7.09 2.56
CA VAL A 41 -19.04 6.79 1.27
C VAL A 41 -20.51 7.20 1.38
N ILE A 42 -20.88 8.26 0.69
CA ILE A 42 -22.18 8.93 0.79
C ILE A 42 -22.89 8.90 -0.57
N GLY A 43 -24.20 8.84 -0.56
CA GLY A 43 -25.01 8.88 -1.79
C GLY A 43 -26.39 8.29 -1.56
N LYS A 44 -27.31 8.52 -2.46
CA LYS A 44 -28.70 8.03 -2.35
C LYS A 44 -28.77 6.53 -2.08
N VAL A 45 -29.87 6.09 -1.50
CA VAL A 45 -30.21 4.67 -1.38
C VAL A 45 -30.14 4.02 -2.77
N SER A 46 -29.63 2.80 -2.83
CA SER A 46 -29.45 2.02 -4.09
C SER A 46 -28.47 2.63 -5.11
N SER A 47 -27.62 3.62 -4.72
CA SER A 47 -26.57 4.12 -5.61
C SER A 47 -25.37 3.17 -5.76
N GLY A 48 -25.37 2.03 -5.07
CA GLY A 48 -24.30 1.01 -5.13
C GLY A 48 -23.08 1.32 -4.29
N LYS A 49 -23.24 2.06 -3.19
CA LYS A 49 -22.15 2.39 -2.25
C LYS A 49 -21.44 1.16 -1.69
N SER A 50 -22.23 0.20 -1.19
CA SER A 50 -21.70 -1.04 -0.62
C SER A 50 -20.95 -1.88 -1.66
N SER A 51 -21.48 -1.97 -2.90
CA SER A 51 -20.79 -2.61 -4.02
C SER A 51 -19.48 -1.90 -4.35
N LEU A 52 -19.49 -0.56 -4.39
CA LEU A 52 -18.30 0.23 -4.64
C LEU A 52 -17.23 0.02 -3.56
N ILE A 53 -17.61 -0.06 -2.27
CA ILE A 53 -16.67 -0.37 -1.18
C ILE A 53 -15.99 -1.71 -1.42
N ASN A 54 -16.75 -2.76 -1.73
CA ASN A 54 -16.18 -4.08 -2.02
C ASN A 54 -15.25 -4.05 -3.24
N ALA A 55 -15.64 -3.33 -4.31
CA ALA A 55 -14.84 -3.18 -5.52
C ALA A 55 -13.55 -2.38 -5.26
N LEU A 56 -13.62 -1.29 -4.49
CA LEU A 56 -12.45 -0.50 -4.09
C LEU A 56 -11.42 -1.35 -3.34
N LEU A 57 -11.89 -2.22 -2.45
CA LEU A 57 -11.04 -3.12 -1.67
C LEU A 57 -10.64 -4.39 -2.42
N LYS A 58 -10.93 -4.51 -3.71
CA LYS A 58 -10.63 -5.71 -4.54
C LYS A 58 -11.14 -7.01 -3.90
N ARG A 59 -12.30 -6.97 -3.27
CA ARG A 59 -12.89 -8.15 -2.63
C ARG A 59 -13.58 -9.04 -3.67
N SER A 60 -13.45 -10.35 -3.52
CA SER A 60 -14.34 -11.30 -4.18
C SER A 60 -15.70 -11.28 -3.48
N ARG A 61 -16.75 -11.85 -4.12
CA ARG A 61 -18.06 -11.99 -3.47
C ARG A 61 -18.00 -12.68 -2.11
N LYS A 62 -17.18 -13.74 -2.00
CA LYS A 62 -16.99 -14.48 -0.74
C LYS A 62 -16.28 -13.68 0.35
N GLN A 63 -15.56 -12.64 -0.04
CA GLN A 63 -14.81 -11.77 0.86
C GLN A 63 -15.48 -10.40 1.03
N ALA A 64 -16.69 -10.22 0.49
CA ALA A 64 -17.42 -8.97 0.61
C ALA A 64 -17.65 -8.63 2.09
N ILE A 65 -17.32 -7.39 2.45
CA ILE A 65 -17.42 -6.87 3.82
C ILE A 65 -18.57 -5.88 3.98
N ALA A 66 -18.95 -5.21 2.90
CA ALA A 66 -20.13 -4.38 2.84
C ALA A 66 -21.28 -5.22 2.33
N GLU A 67 -22.32 -5.39 3.13
CA GLU A 67 -23.52 -6.10 2.71
C GLU A 67 -24.24 -5.33 1.61
N VAL A 68 -24.54 -6.03 0.53
CA VAL A 68 -25.24 -5.50 -0.64
C VAL A 68 -26.59 -6.22 -0.72
N GLY A 69 -27.65 -5.46 -0.79
CA GLY A 69 -28.99 -6.02 -0.91
C GLY A 69 -30.00 -4.97 -1.36
N ALA A 70 -31.00 -5.44 -2.12
CA ALA A 70 -32.07 -4.60 -2.66
C ALA A 70 -33.30 -4.50 -1.73
N GLU A 71 -33.29 -5.10 -0.55
CA GLU A 71 -34.42 -4.94 0.39
C GLU A 71 -34.59 -3.48 0.75
N ALA A 72 -35.73 -2.93 0.38
CA ALA A 72 -36.15 -1.59 0.73
C ALA A 72 -36.10 -1.44 2.26
N GLY A 73 -35.12 -0.71 2.77
CA GLY A 73 -34.90 -0.55 4.21
C GLY A 73 -33.55 -0.97 4.73
N VAL A 74 -32.71 -1.72 3.96
CA VAL A 74 -31.39 -2.18 4.45
C VAL A 74 -30.37 -1.04 4.55
N THR A 75 -30.48 0.01 3.75
CA THR A 75 -29.56 1.16 3.78
C THR A 75 -30.24 2.48 4.24
N THR A 76 -31.25 2.40 5.07
CA THR A 76 -31.86 3.60 5.70
C THR A 76 -31.11 4.06 6.94
N LYS A 77 -30.10 3.30 7.40
CA LYS A 77 -29.32 3.62 8.59
C LYS A 77 -27.83 3.65 8.24
N LEU A 78 -27.12 4.50 8.95
CA LEU A 78 -25.66 4.54 8.98
C LEU A 78 -25.09 3.13 9.23
N LYS A 79 -24.16 2.71 8.40
CA LYS A 79 -23.39 1.49 8.61
C LYS A 79 -21.91 1.81 8.77
N VAL A 80 -21.37 1.60 9.97
CA VAL A 80 -19.94 1.70 10.23
C VAL A 80 -19.30 0.34 9.98
N ILE A 81 -18.40 0.28 9.01
CA ILE A 81 -17.60 -0.89 8.68
C ILE A 81 -16.21 -0.69 9.27
N ARG A 82 -15.91 -1.41 10.35
CA ARG A 82 -14.57 -1.45 10.92
C ARG A 82 -13.75 -2.50 10.20
N LEU A 83 -12.70 -2.10 9.53
CA LEU A 83 -11.73 -3.03 8.95
C LEU A 83 -10.76 -3.53 10.02
N ASP A 84 -10.33 -2.63 10.91
CA ASP A 84 -9.60 -2.90 12.15
C ASP A 84 -9.75 -1.74 13.14
N GLU A 85 -8.85 -1.65 14.11
CA GLU A 85 -8.86 -0.57 15.11
C GLU A 85 -8.54 0.81 14.52
N ARG A 86 -7.87 0.86 13.36
CA ARG A 86 -7.36 2.08 12.72
C ARG A 86 -8.09 2.48 11.46
N VAL A 87 -8.72 1.52 10.76
CA VAL A 87 -9.37 1.80 9.47
C VAL A 87 -10.88 1.61 9.58
N ARG A 88 -11.61 2.67 9.31
CA ARG A 88 -13.07 2.72 9.38
C ARG A 88 -13.65 3.28 8.08
N LEU A 89 -14.71 2.64 7.58
CA LEU A 89 -15.51 3.14 6.49
C LEU A 89 -16.93 3.40 6.99
N ILE A 90 -17.56 4.46 6.49
CA ILE A 90 -18.98 4.71 6.68
C ILE A 90 -19.69 4.57 5.34
N ASP A 91 -20.74 3.75 5.33
CA ASP A 91 -21.72 3.63 4.25
C ASP A 91 -23.02 4.30 4.72
N SER A 92 -23.37 5.45 4.15
CA SER A 92 -24.53 6.23 4.61
C SER A 92 -25.24 6.94 3.45
N PRO A 93 -26.57 7.15 3.55
CA PRO A 93 -27.29 8.02 2.64
C PRO A 93 -26.82 9.48 2.67
N GLY A 94 -26.40 9.98 3.84
CA GLY A 94 -25.87 11.33 4.03
C GLY A 94 -25.12 11.49 5.34
N LEU A 95 -24.37 12.58 5.51
CA LEU A 95 -23.67 12.89 6.77
C LEU A 95 -24.62 13.32 7.90
N ASP A 96 -25.79 13.81 7.57
CA ASP A 96 -26.81 14.12 8.57
C ASP A 96 -27.24 12.87 9.35
N ASP A 97 -27.35 11.71 8.67
CA ASP A 97 -27.61 10.43 9.30
C ASP A 97 -26.45 9.99 10.22
N VAL A 98 -25.21 10.28 9.80
CA VAL A 98 -24.00 10.04 10.60
C VAL A 98 -24.02 10.89 11.88
N ARG A 99 -24.45 12.16 11.80
CA ARG A 99 -24.55 13.06 12.95
C ARG A 99 -25.70 12.69 13.90
N ALA A 100 -26.78 12.16 13.37
CA ALA A 100 -27.94 11.71 14.16
C ALA A 100 -27.60 10.46 15.01
N GLU A 101 -26.60 9.68 14.60
CA GLU A 101 -26.08 8.55 15.37
C GLU A 101 -25.18 9.04 16.51
N ASN A 102 -25.67 8.98 17.73
CA ASN A 102 -25.00 9.52 18.92
C ASN A 102 -24.00 8.54 19.57
N SER A 103 -23.35 7.65 18.77
CA SER A 103 -22.32 6.76 19.29
C SER A 103 -20.97 7.48 19.40
N ALA A 104 -20.17 7.13 20.42
CA ALA A 104 -18.83 7.70 20.60
C ALA A 104 -17.93 7.45 19.37
N ILE A 105 -18.11 6.31 18.71
CA ILE A 105 -17.38 5.92 17.50
C ILE A 105 -17.70 6.85 16.33
N THR A 106 -18.97 7.15 16.13
CA THR A 106 -19.44 8.03 15.06
C THR A 106 -18.98 9.46 15.29
N GLN A 107 -19.03 9.93 16.52
CA GLN A 107 -18.54 11.27 16.87
C GLN A 107 -17.03 11.40 16.68
N GLU A 108 -16.26 10.35 17.03
CA GLU A 108 -14.81 10.33 16.78
C GLU A 108 -14.50 10.31 15.28
N PHE A 109 -15.24 9.53 14.49
CA PHE A 109 -15.12 9.48 13.04
C PHE A 109 -15.33 10.84 12.39
N LEU A 110 -16.38 11.57 12.81
CA LEU A 110 -16.73 12.88 12.25
C LEU A 110 -15.70 13.98 12.55
N LYS A 111 -14.84 13.79 13.55
CA LYS A 111 -13.80 14.77 13.87
C LYS A 111 -12.71 14.85 12.78
N HIS A 112 -12.48 13.76 12.07
CA HIS A 112 -11.46 13.68 11.05
C HIS A 112 -11.84 12.63 10.02
N ILE A 113 -12.25 13.05 8.83
CA ILE A 113 -12.51 12.20 7.68
C ILE A 113 -11.43 12.47 6.64
N ASP A 114 -10.60 11.48 6.34
CA ASP A 114 -9.52 11.62 5.38
C ASP A 114 -10.06 11.68 3.95
N VAL A 115 -11.00 10.78 3.62
CA VAL A 115 -11.53 10.61 2.27
C VAL A 115 -13.05 10.60 2.29
N GLY A 116 -13.66 11.51 1.53
CA GLY A 116 -15.09 11.50 1.21
C GLY A 116 -15.32 10.98 -0.21
N ILE A 117 -16.28 10.07 -0.40
CA ILE A 117 -16.70 9.58 -1.70
C ILE A 117 -18.18 9.86 -1.87
N LEU A 118 -18.54 10.73 -2.81
CA LEU A 118 -19.92 10.96 -3.21
C LEU A 118 -20.28 10.02 -4.36
N VAL A 119 -21.21 9.10 -4.13
CA VAL A 119 -21.70 8.15 -5.15
C VAL A 119 -23.01 8.65 -5.74
N ILE A 120 -22.97 9.03 -7.01
CA ILE A 120 -24.09 9.47 -7.82
C ILE A 120 -24.44 8.43 -8.89
N THR A 121 -25.66 8.44 -9.38
CA THR A 121 -26.14 7.54 -10.44
C THR A 121 -27.16 8.25 -11.34
N GLY A 122 -27.33 7.75 -12.57
CA GLY A 122 -28.37 8.23 -13.49
C GLY A 122 -28.17 9.68 -13.94
N ALA A 123 -29.29 10.35 -14.25
CA ALA A 123 -29.29 11.73 -14.70
C ALA A 123 -28.89 12.71 -13.57
N ALA A 124 -28.34 13.85 -13.95
CA ALA A 124 -27.88 14.85 -12.99
C ALA A 124 -29.03 15.40 -12.13
N ASP A 125 -28.77 15.49 -10.83
CA ASP A 125 -29.71 15.88 -9.80
C ASP A 125 -29.07 16.91 -8.86
N ALA A 126 -29.57 18.15 -8.88
CA ALA A 126 -29.06 19.25 -8.10
C ALA A 126 -29.13 19.02 -6.59
N SER A 127 -30.05 18.17 -6.12
CA SER A 127 -30.15 17.82 -4.69
C SER A 127 -28.89 17.18 -4.12
N GLN A 128 -28.09 16.50 -4.98
CA GLN A 128 -26.84 15.86 -4.59
C GLN A 128 -25.73 16.85 -4.24
N LYS A 129 -25.86 18.11 -4.68
CA LYS A 129 -24.89 19.15 -4.38
C LYS A 129 -24.73 19.37 -2.88
N LYS A 130 -25.82 19.29 -2.12
CA LYS A 130 -25.79 19.40 -0.66
C LYS A 130 -24.84 18.38 -0.04
N TYR A 131 -24.88 17.12 -0.50
CA TYR A 131 -23.99 16.07 0.01
C TYR A 131 -22.53 16.32 -0.34
N LEU A 132 -22.26 16.86 -1.54
CA LEU A 132 -20.90 17.23 -1.94
C LEU A 132 -20.35 18.36 -1.07
N ASP A 133 -21.14 19.42 -0.87
CA ASP A 133 -20.74 20.59 -0.07
C ASP A 133 -20.51 20.18 1.40
N ASP A 134 -21.31 19.26 1.92
CA ASP A 134 -21.17 18.69 3.26
C ASP A 134 -19.89 17.84 3.38
N LEU A 135 -19.61 16.97 2.43
CA LEU A 135 -18.34 16.22 2.39
C LEU A 135 -17.12 17.15 2.32
N ARG A 136 -17.16 18.18 1.48
CA ARG A 136 -16.07 19.16 1.34
C ARG A 136 -15.76 19.91 2.63
N SER A 137 -16.76 20.10 3.48
CA SER A 137 -16.56 20.79 4.77
C SER A 137 -15.99 19.89 5.87
N HIS A 138 -15.98 18.56 5.68
CA HIS A 138 -15.58 17.58 6.72
C HIS A 138 -14.44 16.65 6.29
N CYS A 139 -14.14 16.55 5.00
CA CYS A 139 -13.14 15.62 4.47
C CYS A 139 -11.91 16.37 3.96
N GLU A 140 -10.73 15.77 4.13
CA GLU A 140 -9.50 16.32 3.56
C GLU A 140 -9.47 16.22 2.03
N SER A 141 -10.04 15.16 1.48
CA SER A 141 -10.21 14.98 0.03
C SER A 141 -11.57 14.39 -0.30
N VAL A 142 -12.16 14.83 -1.44
CA VAL A 142 -13.48 14.36 -1.88
C VAL A 142 -13.42 13.90 -3.33
N PHE A 143 -13.92 12.67 -3.57
CA PHE A 143 -14.02 12.04 -4.88
C PHE A 143 -15.49 11.89 -5.28
N VAL A 144 -15.84 12.31 -6.49
CA VAL A 144 -17.21 12.16 -7.03
C VAL A 144 -17.23 10.99 -8.01
N VAL A 145 -18.11 10.04 -7.76
CA VAL A 145 -18.18 8.77 -8.50
C VAL A 145 -19.54 8.62 -9.14
N LEU A 146 -19.59 8.54 -10.46
CA LEU A 146 -20.78 8.14 -11.21
C LEU A 146 -20.77 6.62 -11.34
N ASN A 147 -21.55 5.94 -10.50
CA ASN A 147 -21.68 4.49 -10.49
C ASN A 147 -22.76 4.01 -11.45
N LYS A 148 -22.78 2.70 -11.69
CA LYS A 148 -23.74 2.01 -12.55
C LYS A 148 -23.64 2.44 -14.03
N ILE A 149 -22.42 2.61 -14.54
CA ILE A 149 -22.24 2.97 -15.96
C ILE A 149 -22.67 1.85 -16.92
N ASP A 150 -22.84 0.63 -16.43
CA ASP A 150 -23.42 -0.51 -17.15
C ASP A 150 -24.85 -0.24 -17.65
N GLU A 151 -25.62 0.60 -16.96
CA GLU A 151 -26.95 1.03 -17.41
C GLU A 151 -26.92 1.78 -18.76
N TRP A 152 -25.73 2.33 -19.13
CA TRP A 152 -25.51 3.11 -20.36
C TRP A 152 -24.97 2.29 -21.52
N ASP A 153 -24.57 1.03 -21.30
CA ASP A 153 -23.93 0.17 -22.31
C ASP A 153 -24.81 -0.06 -23.57
N ARG A 154 -26.11 0.04 -23.42
CA ARG A 154 -27.06 -0.13 -24.50
C ARG A 154 -27.38 1.16 -25.27
N LEU A 155 -26.82 2.29 -24.83
CA LEU A 155 -27.03 3.61 -25.41
C LEU A 155 -25.85 4.00 -26.31
N ALA A 156 -26.02 5.09 -27.06
CA ALA A 156 -24.91 5.65 -27.82
C ALA A 156 -23.75 6.05 -26.89
N PRO A 157 -22.48 5.84 -27.27
CA PRO A 157 -21.32 6.18 -26.43
C PRO A 157 -21.34 7.63 -25.91
N SER A 158 -21.86 8.58 -26.69
CA SER A 158 -22.02 9.98 -26.29
C SER A 158 -23.03 10.21 -25.16
N ALA A 159 -23.88 9.21 -24.82
CA ALA A 159 -24.87 9.37 -23.77
C ALA A 159 -24.21 9.47 -22.39
N LEU A 160 -23.25 8.60 -22.11
CA LEU A 160 -22.50 8.62 -20.87
C LEU A 160 -21.69 9.92 -20.73
N GLU A 161 -21.03 10.38 -21.81
CA GLU A 161 -20.26 11.63 -21.80
C GLU A 161 -21.15 12.84 -21.49
N LYS A 162 -22.36 12.90 -22.09
CA LYS A 162 -23.33 13.97 -21.81
C LYS A 162 -23.75 13.99 -20.35
N VAL A 163 -24.02 12.83 -19.77
CA VAL A 163 -24.40 12.72 -18.35
C VAL A 163 -23.24 13.15 -17.45
N ILE A 164 -22.02 12.74 -17.74
CA ILE A 164 -20.84 13.18 -16.99
C ILE A 164 -20.72 14.71 -17.05
N THR A 165 -20.92 15.31 -18.24
CA THR A 165 -20.86 16.76 -18.41
C THR A 165 -21.94 17.46 -17.59
N GLN A 166 -23.19 16.99 -17.64
CA GLN A 166 -24.29 17.53 -16.84
C GLN A 166 -23.98 17.46 -15.34
N TRP A 167 -23.46 16.33 -14.85
CA TRP A 167 -23.09 16.19 -13.47
C TRP A 167 -21.95 17.14 -13.06
N LYS A 168 -20.95 17.34 -13.92
CA LYS A 168 -19.87 18.31 -13.69
C LYS A 168 -20.41 19.73 -13.53
N GLU A 169 -21.36 20.11 -14.38
CA GLU A 169 -22.00 21.43 -14.34
C GLU A 169 -22.82 21.63 -13.07
N VAL A 170 -23.66 20.64 -12.71
CA VAL A 170 -24.54 20.69 -11.55
C VAL A 170 -23.75 20.71 -10.25
N LEU A 171 -22.75 19.87 -10.13
CA LEU A 171 -21.93 19.73 -8.91
C LEU A 171 -20.79 20.76 -8.85
N LYS A 172 -20.45 21.42 -9.96
CA LYS A 172 -19.29 22.30 -10.13
C LYS A 172 -17.98 21.60 -9.75
N VAL A 173 -17.73 20.47 -10.41
CA VAL A 173 -16.54 19.66 -10.25
C VAL A 173 -15.82 19.45 -11.57
N GLU A 174 -14.50 19.37 -11.54
CA GLU A 174 -13.70 19.13 -12.75
C GLU A 174 -13.62 17.64 -13.09
N LYS A 175 -13.57 16.78 -12.07
CA LYS A 175 -13.39 15.34 -12.23
C LYS A 175 -14.54 14.54 -11.65
N ILE A 176 -15.02 13.57 -12.42
CA ILE A 176 -15.97 12.54 -11.99
C ILE A 176 -15.40 11.20 -12.45
N TYR A 177 -15.50 10.20 -11.61
CA TYR A 177 -15.05 8.83 -11.92
C TYR A 177 -16.25 8.00 -12.37
N PRO A 178 -16.37 7.70 -13.68
CA PRO A 178 -17.38 6.77 -14.16
C PRO A 178 -16.96 5.34 -13.81
N VAL A 179 -17.80 4.65 -13.04
CA VAL A 179 -17.51 3.29 -12.56
C VAL A 179 -18.70 2.35 -12.71
N CYS A 180 -18.39 1.07 -12.85
CA CYS A 180 -19.30 -0.03 -12.59
C CYS A 180 -18.76 -0.86 -11.42
N ALA A 181 -19.62 -1.23 -10.49
CA ALA A 181 -19.32 -2.13 -9.39
C ALA A 181 -20.45 -3.17 -9.23
N PHE A 182 -20.80 -3.83 -10.36
CA PHE A 182 -21.92 -4.76 -10.43
C PHE A 182 -21.52 -6.18 -10.01
N GLY A 183 -22.48 -6.88 -9.43
CA GLY A 183 -22.38 -8.32 -9.17
C GLY A 183 -22.12 -8.71 -7.72
N TYR A 184 -22.13 -7.78 -6.78
CA TYR A 184 -22.03 -8.07 -5.34
C TYR A 184 -23.39 -8.33 -4.68
N ASP A 185 -24.50 -8.05 -5.35
CA ASP A 185 -25.82 -8.26 -4.82
C ASP A 185 -26.09 -9.74 -4.58
N ALA A 186 -26.79 -10.06 -3.48
CA ALA A 186 -27.10 -11.45 -3.10
C ALA A 186 -27.97 -12.17 -4.15
N ASP A 187 -28.81 -11.40 -4.85
CA ASP A 187 -29.68 -11.91 -5.90
C ASP A 187 -28.96 -12.15 -7.23
N THR A 188 -27.70 -11.70 -7.37
CA THR A 188 -26.92 -11.96 -8.58
C THR A 188 -26.48 -13.42 -8.61
N PRO A 189 -26.79 -14.18 -9.69
CA PRO A 189 -26.37 -15.56 -9.81
C PRO A 189 -24.86 -15.73 -9.57
N PRO A 190 -24.42 -16.76 -8.82
CA PRO A 190 -22.99 -16.95 -8.48
C PRO A 190 -22.05 -17.05 -9.69
N GLU A 191 -22.56 -17.55 -10.81
CA GLU A 191 -21.84 -17.69 -12.08
C GLU A 191 -21.68 -16.38 -12.85
N THR A 192 -22.47 -15.34 -12.54
CA THR A 192 -22.34 -14.03 -13.20
C THR A 192 -21.00 -13.40 -12.80
N PRO A 193 -20.11 -13.05 -13.74
CA PRO A 193 -18.86 -12.40 -13.38
C PRO A 193 -19.09 -11.03 -12.75
N LEU A 194 -18.17 -10.59 -11.89
CA LEU A 194 -18.17 -9.21 -11.41
C LEU A 194 -17.84 -8.28 -12.59
N ASP A 195 -18.64 -7.24 -12.79
CA ASP A 195 -18.32 -6.15 -13.72
C ASP A 195 -17.74 -4.96 -12.94
N ILE A 196 -16.42 -4.84 -12.95
CA ILE A 196 -15.68 -3.83 -12.21
C ILE A 196 -14.92 -2.96 -13.21
N ARG A 197 -15.55 -1.86 -13.64
CA ARG A 197 -14.96 -0.90 -14.58
C ARG A 197 -14.75 0.46 -13.94
N GLY A 198 -13.66 1.14 -14.30
CA GLY A 198 -13.34 2.51 -13.84
C GLY A 198 -12.88 2.63 -12.39
N VAL A 199 -13.11 1.61 -11.54
CA VAL A 199 -12.74 1.61 -10.11
C VAL A 199 -11.23 1.68 -9.91
N TYR A 200 -10.44 1.21 -10.88
CA TYR A 200 -8.98 1.31 -10.84
C TYR A 200 -8.51 2.76 -10.74
N TRP A 201 -9.01 3.64 -11.61
CA TRP A 201 -8.63 5.07 -11.63
C TRP A 201 -9.00 5.80 -10.35
N LEU A 202 -10.19 5.52 -9.81
CA LEU A 202 -10.62 6.07 -8.52
C LEU A 202 -9.69 5.62 -7.40
N ARG A 203 -9.36 4.33 -7.35
CA ARG A 203 -8.47 3.75 -6.34
C ARG A 203 -7.09 4.35 -6.41
N GLU A 204 -6.51 4.46 -7.60
CA GLU A 204 -5.18 5.02 -7.81
C GLU A 204 -5.09 6.46 -7.27
N ASP A 205 -6.09 7.30 -7.53
CA ASP A 205 -6.09 8.66 -7.02
C ASP A 205 -6.30 8.72 -5.49
N ILE A 206 -7.12 7.83 -4.92
CA ILE A 206 -7.25 7.70 -3.46
C ILE A 206 -5.92 7.25 -2.84
N GLU A 207 -5.26 6.25 -3.41
CA GLU A 207 -3.98 5.74 -2.93
C GLU A 207 -2.87 6.81 -3.04
N ASN A 208 -2.83 7.58 -4.13
CA ASN A 208 -1.91 8.70 -4.29
C ASN A 208 -2.13 9.77 -3.22
N PHE A 209 -3.39 10.13 -2.95
CA PHE A 209 -3.72 11.05 -1.87
C PHE A 209 -3.28 10.50 -0.51
N LEU A 210 -3.63 9.25 -0.19
CA LEU A 210 -3.25 8.61 1.06
C LEU A 210 -1.73 8.45 1.20
N GLY A 211 -1.02 8.16 0.10
CA GLY A 211 0.45 8.09 0.07
C GLY A 211 1.09 9.44 0.43
N SER A 212 0.52 10.56 -0.04
CA SER A 212 0.97 11.90 0.35
C SER A 212 0.80 12.20 1.84
N LYS A 213 -0.10 11.46 2.51
CA LYS A 213 -0.39 11.55 3.95
C LYS A 213 0.27 10.45 4.78
N GLY A 214 1.00 9.53 4.14
CA GLY A 214 1.58 8.36 4.79
C GLY A 214 0.52 7.38 5.34
N LYS A 215 -0.64 7.26 4.69
CA LYS A 215 -1.78 6.40 5.12
C LYS A 215 -2.14 5.30 4.12
N ASP A 216 -1.43 5.20 3.01
CA ASP A 216 -1.71 4.25 1.93
C ASP A 216 -1.65 2.79 2.39
N LEU A 217 -0.66 2.43 3.21
CA LEU A 217 -0.54 1.07 3.74
C LEU A 217 -1.66 0.71 4.73
N LEU A 218 -2.28 1.69 5.40
CA LEU A 218 -3.45 1.44 6.23
C LEU A 218 -4.61 0.87 5.40
N LEU A 219 -4.83 1.40 4.20
CA LEU A 219 -5.84 0.88 3.28
C LEU A 219 -5.36 -0.40 2.58
N ALA A 220 -4.12 -0.42 2.09
CA ALA A 220 -3.53 -1.53 1.34
C ALA A 220 -3.62 -2.88 2.08
N ARG A 221 -3.44 -2.86 3.41
CA ARG A 221 -3.58 -4.04 4.26
C ARG A 221 -4.94 -4.74 4.10
N HIS A 222 -6.00 -3.99 3.87
CA HIS A 222 -7.36 -4.49 3.76
C HIS A 222 -7.77 -4.87 2.33
N MET A 223 -6.88 -4.69 1.35
CA MET A 223 -7.13 -5.12 -0.02
C MET A 223 -7.16 -6.64 -0.14
N GLY A 224 -8.05 -7.14 -1.01
CA GLY A 224 -8.13 -8.57 -1.33
C GLY A 224 -6.89 -9.09 -2.06
N GLU A 225 -6.18 -8.20 -2.76
CA GLU A 225 -4.94 -8.50 -3.47
C GLU A 225 -3.82 -7.57 -2.98
N LYS A 226 -2.73 -8.14 -2.49
CA LYS A 226 -1.63 -7.41 -1.85
C LYS A 226 -0.35 -7.36 -2.68
N LYS A 227 -0.27 -8.15 -3.75
CA LYS A 227 0.94 -8.30 -4.56
C LYS A 227 1.46 -6.95 -5.09
N SER A 228 0.60 -6.11 -5.65
CA SER A 228 0.99 -4.81 -6.21
C SER A 228 1.60 -3.87 -5.15
N TYR A 229 1.08 -3.92 -3.93
CA TYR A 229 1.61 -3.12 -2.81
C TYR A 229 2.97 -3.64 -2.34
N ALA A 230 3.12 -4.96 -2.24
CA ALA A 230 4.40 -5.58 -1.91
C ALA A 230 5.48 -5.24 -2.96
N VAL A 231 5.14 -5.30 -4.26
CA VAL A 231 6.02 -4.85 -5.35
C VAL A 231 6.42 -3.38 -5.14
N GLY A 232 5.47 -2.51 -4.81
CA GLY A 232 5.72 -1.09 -4.54
C GLY A 232 6.69 -0.86 -3.38
N ILE A 233 6.46 -1.53 -2.24
CA ILE A 233 7.34 -1.44 -1.05
C ILE A 233 8.76 -1.89 -1.41
N ILE A 234 8.89 -3.04 -2.07
CA ILE A 234 10.20 -3.59 -2.43
C ILE A 234 10.89 -2.66 -3.42
N ALA A 235 10.21 -2.21 -4.48
CA ALA A 235 10.79 -1.33 -5.49
C ALA A 235 11.30 -0.01 -4.89
N THR A 236 10.51 0.62 -4.01
CA THR A 236 10.93 1.85 -3.31
C THR A 236 12.18 1.62 -2.47
N ALA A 237 12.24 0.50 -1.75
CA ALA A 237 13.43 0.15 -0.97
C ALA A 237 14.66 -0.08 -1.86
N LEU A 238 14.51 -0.75 -3.00
CA LEU A 238 15.62 -1.00 -3.93
C LEU A 238 16.16 0.30 -4.54
N VAL A 239 15.30 1.22 -4.97
CA VAL A 239 15.70 2.55 -5.46
C VAL A 239 16.49 3.30 -4.38
N ALA A 240 15.97 3.33 -3.15
CA ALA A 240 16.62 3.99 -2.02
C ALA A 240 18.01 3.40 -1.75
N VAL A 241 18.13 2.06 -1.73
CA VAL A 241 19.42 1.36 -1.52
C VAL A 241 20.38 1.63 -2.68
N GLY A 242 19.88 1.62 -3.92
CA GLY A 242 20.68 1.94 -5.11
C GLY A 242 21.32 3.33 -5.04
N VAL A 243 20.58 4.33 -4.51
CA VAL A 243 21.11 5.68 -4.28
C VAL A 243 22.06 5.72 -3.08
N GLN A 244 21.69 5.07 -1.97
CA GLN A 244 22.47 5.08 -0.73
C GLN A 244 23.83 4.41 -0.88
N ALA A 245 23.96 3.41 -1.75
CA ALA A 245 25.20 2.68 -1.96
C ALA A 245 26.38 3.57 -2.41
N PHE A 246 26.11 4.81 -2.86
CA PHE A 246 27.12 5.80 -3.25
C PHE A 246 27.55 6.72 -2.08
N ILE A 247 26.89 6.63 -0.93
CA ILE A 247 27.17 7.49 0.23
C ILE A 247 28.23 6.80 1.11
N PRO A 248 29.35 7.43 1.44
CA PRO A 248 30.29 6.90 2.43
C PRO A 248 29.57 6.65 3.77
N GLY A 249 29.84 5.51 4.41
CA GLY A 249 29.14 5.14 5.65
C GLY A 249 27.70 4.67 5.46
N SER A 250 27.29 4.34 4.23
CA SER A 250 25.90 4.03 3.86
C SER A 250 25.31 2.74 4.49
N ALA A 251 26.13 1.90 5.09
CA ALA A 251 25.66 0.62 5.64
C ALA A 251 24.50 0.78 6.63
N ALA A 252 24.55 1.80 7.51
CA ALA A 252 23.48 2.09 8.46
C ALA A 252 22.19 2.56 7.75
N TYR A 253 22.31 3.35 6.69
CA TYR A 253 21.17 3.80 5.88
C TYR A 253 20.52 2.64 5.12
N ILE A 254 21.32 1.73 4.55
CA ILE A 254 20.85 0.54 3.84
C ILE A 254 20.12 -0.38 4.83
N ALA A 255 20.72 -0.66 6.00
CA ALA A 255 20.09 -1.48 7.03
C ALA A 255 18.76 -0.87 7.51
N ALA A 256 18.69 0.45 7.72
CA ALA A 256 17.48 1.15 8.09
C ALA A 256 16.38 1.02 7.01
N THR A 257 16.76 1.15 5.74
CA THR A 257 15.84 0.99 4.61
C THR A 257 15.28 -0.44 4.52
N GLN A 258 16.15 -1.44 4.67
CA GLN A 258 15.75 -2.86 4.69
C GLN A 258 14.79 -3.14 5.87
N ALA A 259 15.13 -2.69 7.07
CA ALA A 259 14.30 -2.87 8.26
C ALA A 259 12.92 -2.19 8.11
N ALA A 260 12.88 -0.94 7.61
CA ALA A 260 11.63 -0.23 7.35
C ALA A 260 10.75 -0.96 6.32
N ALA A 261 11.33 -1.48 5.25
CA ALA A 261 10.61 -2.26 4.25
C ALA A 261 10.07 -3.59 4.83
N ILE A 262 10.84 -4.26 5.71
CA ILE A 262 10.38 -5.47 6.42
C ILE A 262 9.17 -5.14 7.30
N VAL A 263 9.19 -4.04 8.05
CA VAL A 263 8.05 -3.60 8.86
C VAL A 263 6.84 -3.32 7.98
N SER A 264 7.02 -2.62 6.84
CA SER A 264 5.94 -2.33 5.90
C SER A 264 5.32 -3.60 5.32
N LEU A 265 6.13 -4.59 4.93
CA LEU A 265 5.64 -5.90 4.47
C LEU A 265 4.92 -6.66 5.59
N SER A 266 5.47 -6.67 6.81
CA SER A 266 4.81 -7.30 7.96
C SER A 266 3.44 -6.69 8.20
N TYR A 267 3.36 -5.36 8.27
CA TYR A 267 2.10 -4.66 8.43
C TYR A 267 1.11 -4.96 7.29
N LEU A 268 1.56 -4.97 6.03
CA LEU A 268 0.72 -5.28 4.87
C LEU A 268 0.04 -6.64 4.97
N TYR A 269 0.74 -7.67 5.42
CA TYR A 269 0.21 -9.05 5.48
C TYR A 269 -0.45 -9.38 6.81
N SER A 270 0.20 -9.14 7.93
CA SER A 270 -0.26 -9.53 9.26
C SER A 270 -0.95 -8.40 10.04
N GLY A 271 -0.62 -7.14 9.73
CA GLY A 271 -1.00 -5.97 10.50
C GLY A 271 -0.18 -5.78 11.77
N GLU A 272 0.81 -6.59 11.99
CA GLU A 272 1.73 -6.45 13.10
C GLU A 272 2.79 -5.40 12.78
N ILE A 273 2.96 -4.44 13.68
CA ILE A 273 4.01 -3.44 13.60
C ILE A 273 5.21 -4.00 14.36
N LEU A 274 6.19 -4.50 13.62
CA LEU A 274 7.44 -4.95 14.22
C LEU A 274 8.17 -3.77 14.85
N SER A 275 8.69 -3.97 16.07
CA SER A 275 9.59 -2.99 16.66
C SER A 275 10.88 -2.85 15.83
N SER A 276 11.56 -1.71 15.91
CA SER A 276 12.85 -1.51 15.26
C SER A 276 13.85 -2.62 15.61
N LYS A 277 13.89 -2.99 16.90
CA LYS A 277 14.74 -4.09 17.40
C LYS A 277 14.42 -5.43 16.73
N ALA A 278 13.15 -5.77 16.57
CA ALA A 278 12.72 -7.00 15.92
C ALA A 278 13.07 -7.00 14.43
N ALA A 279 12.82 -5.89 13.73
CA ALA A 279 13.15 -5.76 12.31
C ALA A 279 14.67 -5.86 12.05
N PHE A 280 15.49 -5.19 12.87
CA PHE A 280 16.95 -5.29 12.76
C PHE A 280 17.47 -6.69 13.15
N ALA A 281 16.84 -7.38 14.09
CA ALA A 281 17.25 -8.73 14.49
C ALA A 281 17.10 -9.76 13.37
N LEU A 282 16.29 -9.51 12.36
CA LEU A 282 16.17 -10.37 11.18
C LEU A 282 17.35 -10.24 10.22
N LEU A 283 18.01 -9.07 10.14
CA LEU A 283 19.07 -8.83 9.17
C LEU A 283 20.32 -9.72 9.36
N PRO A 284 20.81 -10.01 10.59
CA PRO A 284 21.91 -10.93 10.80
C PRO A 284 21.66 -12.36 10.31
N ALA A 285 20.40 -12.82 10.35
CA ALA A 285 20.06 -14.15 9.82
C ALA A 285 20.38 -14.27 8.33
N PHE A 286 20.14 -13.19 7.57
CA PHE A 286 20.52 -13.10 6.16
C PHE A 286 22.01 -12.83 5.97
N ALA A 287 22.63 -12.06 6.86
CA ALA A 287 24.06 -11.73 6.80
C ALA A 287 24.95 -12.95 6.97
N SER A 288 24.57 -13.93 7.79
CA SER A 288 25.34 -15.18 7.98
C SER A 288 25.48 -15.99 6.70
N GLU A 289 24.53 -15.87 5.78
CA GLU A 289 24.56 -16.52 4.47
C GLU A 289 25.25 -15.67 3.38
N ALA A 290 25.49 -14.39 3.66
CA ALA A 290 26.06 -13.41 2.73
C ALA A 290 27.42 -12.86 3.17
N VAL A 291 28.11 -13.57 4.05
CA VAL A 291 29.32 -13.11 4.78
C VAL A 291 30.31 -12.33 3.92
N THR A 292 30.61 -12.81 2.72
CA THR A 292 31.57 -12.15 1.83
C THR A 292 31.06 -10.78 1.34
N THR A 293 29.77 -10.70 1.06
CA THR A 293 29.14 -9.54 0.42
C THR A 293 28.78 -8.44 1.42
N THR A 294 28.36 -8.82 2.63
CA THR A 294 28.05 -7.86 3.71
C THR A 294 29.34 -7.21 4.26
N VAL A 295 30.40 -8.00 4.37
CA VAL A 295 31.75 -7.48 4.69
C VAL A 295 32.22 -6.53 3.59
N PHE A 296 31.99 -6.85 2.32
CA PHE A 296 32.33 -5.99 1.20
C PHE A 296 31.60 -4.62 1.27
N LEU A 297 30.31 -4.62 1.51
CA LEU A 297 29.54 -3.40 1.64
C LEU A 297 29.96 -2.57 2.87
N TRP A 298 30.28 -3.25 3.97
CA TRP A 298 30.75 -2.60 5.19
C TRP A 298 32.14 -1.99 5.00
N VAL A 299 33.07 -2.75 4.41
CA VAL A 299 34.41 -2.25 4.05
C VAL A 299 34.31 -1.08 3.06
N LYS A 300 33.43 -1.19 2.06
CA LYS A 300 33.22 -0.12 1.07
C LYS A 300 32.72 1.18 1.70
N SER A 301 31.97 1.13 2.80
CA SER A 301 31.48 2.33 3.47
C SER A 301 32.60 3.22 4.04
N PHE A 302 33.79 2.67 4.19
CA PHE A 302 35.00 3.39 4.61
C PHE A 302 35.91 3.82 3.45
N LEU A 303 35.59 3.39 2.21
CA LEU A 303 36.37 3.77 1.03
C LEU A 303 35.74 4.99 0.35
N PRO A 304 36.54 5.89 -0.20
CA PRO A 304 36.02 6.99 -1.01
C PRO A 304 35.35 6.47 -2.26
N PRO A 305 34.31 7.14 -2.75
CA PRO A 305 33.61 6.76 -4.00
C PRO A 305 34.61 6.69 -5.16
N THR A 306 34.64 5.57 -5.88
CA THR A 306 35.54 5.35 -7.00
C THR A 306 34.79 4.83 -8.24
N GLY A 307 33.82 5.55 -8.76
CA GLY A 307 33.10 5.29 -10.00
C GLY A 307 32.71 3.81 -10.27
N VAL A 308 33.63 3.00 -10.79
CA VAL A 308 33.35 1.60 -11.14
C VAL A 308 33.05 0.71 -9.93
N LEU A 309 33.77 0.91 -8.80
CA LEU A 309 33.51 0.15 -7.58
C LEU A 309 32.15 0.52 -6.98
N ASP A 310 31.70 1.74 -7.17
CA ASP A 310 30.42 2.21 -6.68
C ASP A 310 29.24 1.55 -7.37
N VAL A 311 29.29 1.38 -8.69
CA VAL A 311 28.25 0.67 -9.46
C VAL A 311 28.19 -0.80 -9.02
N ALA A 312 29.32 -1.47 -8.90
CA ALA A 312 29.35 -2.86 -8.44
C ALA A 312 28.79 -3.00 -7.01
N ALA A 313 29.13 -2.09 -6.10
CA ALA A 313 28.60 -2.07 -4.74
C ALA A 313 27.09 -1.82 -4.73
N ALA A 314 26.59 -0.92 -5.57
CA ALA A 314 25.16 -0.66 -5.70
C ALA A 314 24.41 -1.89 -6.21
N VAL A 315 24.89 -2.56 -7.24
CA VAL A 315 24.28 -3.82 -7.76
C VAL A 315 24.23 -4.87 -6.66
N VAL A 316 25.31 -5.05 -5.91
CA VAL A 316 25.38 -6.00 -4.80
C VAL A 316 24.39 -5.65 -3.69
N ALA A 317 24.35 -4.38 -3.26
CA ALA A 317 23.43 -3.91 -2.21
C ALA A 317 21.97 -4.11 -2.62
N VAL A 318 21.62 -3.75 -3.85
CA VAL A 318 20.27 -3.93 -4.40
C VAL A 318 19.92 -5.42 -4.54
N SER A 319 20.86 -6.26 -4.99
CA SER A 319 20.64 -7.72 -5.10
C SER A 319 20.36 -8.37 -3.75
N ILE A 320 21.13 -8.02 -2.72
CA ILE A 320 20.92 -8.54 -1.36
C ILE A 320 19.57 -8.04 -0.83
N THR A 321 19.26 -6.76 -1.00
CA THR A 321 18.00 -6.18 -0.54
C THR A 321 16.80 -6.83 -1.21
N LEU A 322 16.87 -7.07 -2.53
CA LEU A 322 15.83 -7.79 -3.25
C LEU A 322 15.67 -9.21 -2.71
N ALA A 323 16.75 -9.92 -2.48
CA ALA A 323 16.70 -11.28 -1.93
C ALA A 323 16.09 -11.33 -0.52
N ILE A 324 16.47 -10.39 0.36
CA ILE A 324 15.88 -10.26 1.71
C ILE A 324 14.37 -10.01 1.62
N LEU A 325 13.97 -8.97 0.88
CA LEU A 325 12.59 -8.54 0.84
C LEU A 325 11.68 -9.53 0.09
N ALA A 326 12.16 -10.18 -0.97
CA ALA A 326 11.44 -11.26 -1.62
C ALA A 326 11.25 -12.48 -0.71
N THR A 327 12.27 -12.80 0.11
CA THR A 327 12.16 -13.86 1.11
C THR A 327 11.10 -13.52 2.16
N VAL A 328 11.18 -12.33 2.75
CA VAL A 328 10.22 -11.84 3.74
C VAL A 328 8.80 -11.83 3.16
N ASN A 329 8.65 -11.28 1.95
CA ASN A 329 7.36 -11.27 1.25
C ASN A 329 6.78 -12.68 1.11
N LYS A 330 7.58 -13.64 0.65
CA LYS A 330 7.11 -15.01 0.42
C LYS A 330 6.71 -15.73 1.70
N VAL A 331 7.45 -15.49 2.78
CA VAL A 331 7.12 -16.05 4.10
C VAL A 331 5.79 -15.47 4.60
N LEU A 332 5.65 -14.15 4.57
CA LEU A 332 4.43 -13.48 5.03
C LEU A 332 3.20 -13.80 4.15
N GLU A 333 3.38 -13.88 2.82
CA GLU A 333 2.33 -14.29 1.88
C GLU A 333 1.82 -15.71 2.18
N SER A 334 2.69 -16.61 2.60
CA SER A 334 2.31 -17.97 2.99
C SER A 334 1.66 -18.08 4.38
N GLY A 335 1.57 -16.98 5.13
CA GLY A 335 1.07 -16.95 6.50
C GLY A 335 2.05 -17.51 7.54
N ALA A 336 3.31 -17.78 7.15
CA ALA A 336 4.36 -18.24 8.06
C ALA A 336 4.94 -17.06 8.86
N LYS A 337 5.60 -17.39 9.96
CA LYS A 337 6.20 -16.40 10.86
C LYS A 337 7.65 -16.12 10.48
N LEU A 338 8.09 -14.89 10.75
CA LEU A 338 9.47 -14.46 10.48
C LEU A 338 10.50 -15.00 11.49
N GLU A 339 10.07 -15.65 12.57
CA GLU A 339 10.96 -16.28 13.55
C GLU A 339 11.52 -17.65 13.10
N GLU A 340 11.02 -18.21 12.01
CA GLU A 340 11.48 -19.50 11.46
C GLU A 340 12.81 -19.33 10.69
N GLU A 341 13.92 -19.16 11.44
CA GLU A 341 15.23 -18.78 10.89
C GLU A 341 15.74 -19.70 9.79
N GLU A 342 15.62 -21.02 9.93
CA GLU A 342 16.08 -21.99 8.92
C GLU A 342 15.27 -21.90 7.62
N PHE A 343 13.97 -21.64 7.72
CA PHE A 343 13.12 -21.44 6.57
C PHE A 343 13.49 -20.15 5.82
N LEU A 344 13.71 -19.07 6.57
CA LEU A 344 14.18 -17.79 6.03
C LEU A 344 15.52 -17.95 5.31
N LYS A 345 16.50 -18.60 5.90
CA LYS A 345 17.82 -18.86 5.31
C LYS A 345 17.72 -19.66 4.02
N SER A 346 16.93 -20.75 4.03
CA SER A 346 16.73 -21.60 2.86
C SER A 346 16.15 -20.81 1.68
N LYS A 347 15.10 -20.02 1.92
CA LYS A 347 14.47 -19.17 0.89
C LYS A 347 15.41 -18.07 0.41
N PHE A 348 16.14 -17.43 1.33
CA PHE A 348 17.08 -16.38 1.00
C PHE A 348 18.20 -16.88 0.03
N ARG A 349 18.77 -18.07 0.26
CA ARG A 349 19.76 -18.66 -0.67
C ARG A 349 19.23 -18.77 -2.10
N THR A 350 17.98 -19.16 -2.24
CA THR A 350 17.32 -19.28 -3.54
C THR A 350 17.14 -17.93 -4.21
N TYR A 351 16.53 -16.98 -3.50
CA TYR A 351 16.26 -15.65 -4.01
C TYR A 351 17.52 -14.84 -4.28
N ARG A 352 18.58 -15.03 -3.50
CA ARG A 352 19.87 -14.39 -3.72
C ARG A 352 20.47 -14.70 -5.09
N LYS A 353 20.54 -15.99 -5.45
CA LYS A 353 21.05 -16.40 -6.76
C LYS A 353 20.22 -15.83 -7.91
N GLN A 354 18.90 -15.82 -7.74
CA GLN A 354 17.98 -15.26 -8.73
C GLN A 354 18.16 -13.74 -8.85
N ALA A 355 18.26 -13.01 -7.73
CA ALA A 355 18.45 -11.56 -7.71
C ALA A 355 19.77 -11.14 -8.36
N GLU A 356 20.87 -11.83 -8.04
CA GLU A 356 22.17 -11.60 -8.65
C GLU A 356 22.10 -11.78 -10.18
N THR A 357 21.37 -12.79 -10.65
CA THR A 357 21.19 -13.02 -12.09
C THR A 357 20.32 -11.97 -12.76
N ALA A 358 19.21 -11.59 -12.11
CA ALA A 358 18.23 -10.64 -12.67
C ALA A 358 18.76 -9.20 -12.73
N LEU A 359 19.64 -8.83 -11.81
CA LEU A 359 20.23 -7.49 -11.74
C LEU A 359 21.60 -7.39 -12.44
N LYS A 360 22.11 -8.51 -12.95
CA LYS A 360 23.37 -8.53 -13.67
C LYS A 360 23.26 -7.74 -14.97
N GLY A 361 24.16 -6.78 -15.13
CA GLY A 361 24.21 -5.95 -16.35
C GLY A 361 23.30 -4.71 -16.33
N LEU A 362 22.56 -4.48 -15.25
CA LEU A 362 21.80 -3.24 -15.09
C LEU A 362 22.74 -2.04 -14.94
N SER A 363 22.35 -0.94 -15.58
CA SER A 363 23.02 0.35 -15.43
C SER A 363 22.62 1.03 -14.13
N LEU A 364 23.36 2.05 -13.75
CA LEU A 364 23.01 2.90 -12.62
C LEU A 364 21.64 3.57 -12.79
N THR A 365 21.29 3.92 -14.02
CA THR A 365 19.99 4.51 -14.34
C THR A 365 18.87 3.52 -14.08
N ASP A 366 19.04 2.25 -14.50
CA ASP A 366 18.05 1.21 -14.26
C ASP A 366 17.83 0.95 -12.76
N LEU A 367 18.89 0.97 -11.94
CA LEU A 367 18.80 0.80 -10.48
C LEU A 367 18.09 1.95 -9.76
N LYS A 368 17.95 3.11 -10.40
CA LYS A 368 17.23 4.28 -9.89
C LYS A 368 15.84 4.42 -10.49
N ASP A 369 15.52 3.63 -11.50
CA ASP A 369 14.21 3.67 -12.17
C ASP A 369 13.23 2.70 -11.51
N LEU A 370 12.18 3.27 -10.92
CA LEU A 370 11.14 2.52 -10.21
C LEU A 370 10.39 1.55 -11.13
N ALA A 371 10.15 1.94 -12.39
CA ALA A 371 9.39 1.12 -13.34
C ALA A 371 10.18 -0.12 -13.77
N SER A 372 11.47 0.06 -14.09
CA SER A 372 12.39 -1.02 -14.42
C SER A 372 12.50 -2.04 -13.28
N LEU A 373 12.64 -1.56 -12.04
CA LEU A 373 12.72 -2.45 -10.87
C LEU A 373 11.40 -3.17 -10.59
N LYS A 374 10.24 -2.51 -10.74
CA LYS A 374 8.93 -3.17 -10.59
C LYS A 374 8.81 -4.38 -11.52
N GLY A 375 9.14 -4.23 -12.80
CA GLY A 375 9.08 -5.32 -13.78
C GLY A 375 10.00 -6.49 -13.45
N ILE A 376 11.12 -6.26 -12.76
CA ILE A 376 12.00 -7.31 -12.24
C ILE A 376 11.35 -7.99 -11.03
N ILE A 377 10.88 -7.20 -10.04
CA ILE A 377 10.32 -7.71 -8.79
C ILE A 377 9.09 -8.59 -9.03
N GLU A 378 8.21 -8.22 -9.96
CA GLU A 378 7.01 -8.98 -10.32
C GLU A 378 7.28 -10.43 -10.72
N LYS A 379 8.51 -10.73 -11.17
CA LYS A 379 8.96 -12.07 -11.49
C LYS A 379 9.42 -12.88 -10.27
N PHE A 380 9.63 -12.20 -9.13
CA PHE A 380 10.08 -12.81 -7.88
C PHE A 380 8.93 -13.10 -6.92
N ILE A 381 7.86 -12.30 -6.96
CA ILE A 381 6.75 -12.37 -5.99
C ILE A 381 5.39 -12.57 -6.66
#